data_39dc7bb7f565cae93f34c0f9ed4f1542
#
_entry.id   39dc7bb7f565cae93f34c0f9ed4f1542
#
_cell.length_a   1.000
_cell.length_b   1.000
_cell.length_c   1.000
_cell.angle_alpha   90.00
_cell.angle_beta   90.00
_cell.angle_gamma   90.00
#
_symmetry.space_group_name_H-M   'P 1'
#
loop_
_entity.id
_entity.type
_entity.pdbx_description
1 polymer ?
#
loop_
_entity_poly.entity_id
_entity_poly.type
_entity_poly.pdbx_seq_one_letter_code
_entity_poly.pdbx_strand_id
1 'polypeptide(L)'
;MAAGEVLRDRLSGRAQEPQVAEEEPPTPPTPPDPYSLAFLALSLFGGLSGHMHFHVHRVDYGNDSHPDLPVPFGPKMTWLALDTRHTEAVVTALGLQGARPATWGEGIAAASQSSVLVTPPLADWTLAVGTVLFPPHRAEAFVKPLLARLSQQFGEAQYFCTHKDFELHAWARARHGRLIRGYGWLGQRDLTLWDEGAHTKEECSLAFRFVDPQSPTAISPDENGVMQLASLWSIDPTSLDREFKEPVMGVQGAIARTEG
;
A
#
# COMPACT_ATOMS: atom_id res chain seq x y z
N MET A 1 -24.57 78.36 -45.23
CA MET A 1 -23.26 78.12 -44.65
C MET A 1 -23.28 76.65 -44.15
N ALA A 2 -22.22 75.89 -44.41
CA ALA A 2 -21.96 74.50 -44.07
C ALA A 2 -22.61 73.43 -44.94
N ALA A 3 -22.10 73.26 -46.12
CA ALA A 3 -22.20 72.02 -46.89
C ALA A 3 -20.74 71.74 -47.35
N GLY A 4 -20.07 70.80 -46.79
CA GLY A 4 -18.69 70.52 -47.21
C GLY A 4 -17.85 69.64 -46.30
N GLU A 5 -18.40 68.56 -45.74
CA GLU A 5 -17.55 67.65 -44.94
C GLU A 5 -18.07 66.20 -44.86
N VAL A 6 -18.61 65.69 -45.93
CA VAL A 6 -19.11 64.28 -45.98
C VAL A 6 -18.62 63.57 -47.25
N LEU A 7 -17.35 63.67 -47.59
CA LEU A 7 -16.83 62.90 -48.72
C LEU A 7 -15.33 62.64 -48.64
N ARG A 8 -14.85 62.06 -47.54
CA ARG A 8 -13.42 61.60 -47.45
C ARG A 8 -13.16 60.38 -46.61
N ASP A 9 -14.17 59.53 -46.39
CA ASP A 9 -13.95 58.36 -45.55
C ASP A 9 -14.44 57.03 -46.21
N ARG A 10 -14.12 56.87 -47.47
CA ARG A 10 -14.50 55.67 -48.23
C ARG A 10 -13.38 55.10 -49.11
N LEU A 11 -12.14 55.12 -48.71
CA LEU A 11 -11.06 54.43 -49.45
C LEU A 11 -9.88 54.11 -48.48
N SER A 12 -10.10 53.27 -47.48
CA SER A 12 -9.03 52.48 -46.85
C SER A 12 -9.58 51.14 -46.35
N GLY A 13 -10.02 50.33 -47.28
CA GLY A 13 -10.23 48.92 -47.06
C GLY A 13 -8.87 48.26 -46.90
N ARG A 14 -8.35 48.22 -45.69
CA ARG A 14 -7.22 47.37 -45.34
C ARG A 14 -7.76 45.93 -45.24
N ALA A 15 -7.41 45.12 -46.23
CA ALA A 15 -7.62 43.69 -46.13
C ALA A 15 -6.96 43.14 -44.86
N GLN A 16 -7.74 42.57 -43.95
CA GLN A 16 -7.22 41.78 -42.85
C GLN A 16 -6.69 40.47 -43.45
N GLU A 17 -5.37 40.30 -43.41
CA GLU A 17 -4.76 39.01 -43.64
C GLU A 17 -5.30 38.01 -42.58
N PRO A 18 -5.63 36.77 -42.96
CA PRO A 18 -6.03 35.75 -41.99
C PRO A 18 -4.86 35.43 -41.09
N GLN A 19 -5.02 35.66 -39.79
CA GLN A 19 -4.10 35.14 -38.78
C GLN A 19 -4.10 33.61 -38.88
N VAL A 20 -3.00 33.07 -39.38
CA VAL A 20 -2.67 31.66 -39.24
C VAL A 20 -2.47 31.43 -37.75
N ALA A 21 -3.36 30.63 -37.14
CA ALA A 21 -3.16 30.16 -35.78
C ALA A 21 -1.83 29.41 -35.78
N GLU A 22 -0.84 29.89 -35.05
CA GLU A 22 0.35 29.12 -34.70
C GLU A 22 -0.13 27.91 -33.88
N GLU A 23 -0.12 26.73 -34.49
CA GLU A 23 -0.28 25.47 -33.75
C GLU A 23 0.89 25.37 -32.78
N GLU A 24 0.60 25.42 -31.48
CA GLU A 24 1.58 25.09 -30.45
C GLU A 24 2.23 23.75 -30.76
N PRO A 25 3.55 23.63 -30.72
CA PRO A 25 4.22 22.37 -30.96
C PRO A 25 3.72 21.33 -29.93
N PRO A 26 3.50 20.08 -30.34
CA PRO A 26 3.03 19.04 -29.43
C PRO A 26 3.97 18.95 -28.23
N THR A 27 3.40 19.07 -27.05
CA THR A 27 4.12 18.89 -25.78
C THR A 27 4.87 17.56 -25.83
N PRO A 28 6.18 17.53 -25.54
CA PRO A 28 6.93 16.29 -25.53
C PRO A 28 6.28 15.33 -24.53
N PRO A 29 6.21 14.03 -24.83
CA PRO A 29 5.63 13.04 -23.92
C PRO A 29 6.33 13.14 -22.57
N THR A 30 5.54 13.30 -21.53
CA THR A 30 6.02 13.30 -20.15
C THR A 30 6.88 12.05 -19.94
N PRO A 31 8.13 12.18 -19.48
CA PRO A 31 8.95 11.00 -19.22
C PRO A 31 8.21 10.08 -18.25
N PRO A 32 8.23 8.75 -18.47
CA PRO A 32 7.54 7.84 -17.59
C PRO A 32 8.03 8.05 -16.16
N ASP A 33 7.09 8.15 -15.24
CA ASP A 33 7.35 8.27 -13.80
C ASP A 33 8.38 7.22 -13.38
N PRO A 34 9.52 7.61 -12.76
CA PRO A 34 10.56 6.69 -12.33
C PRO A 34 10.03 5.57 -11.42
N TYR A 35 8.91 5.80 -10.74
CA TYR A 35 8.22 4.80 -9.92
C TYR A 35 7.50 3.73 -10.77
N SER A 36 6.92 4.12 -11.90
CA SER A 36 6.31 3.19 -12.86
C SER A 36 7.34 2.23 -13.47
N LEU A 37 8.55 2.73 -13.78
CA LEU A 37 9.65 1.89 -14.29
C LEU A 37 10.17 0.91 -13.22
N ALA A 38 10.24 1.35 -11.95
CA ALA A 38 10.63 0.48 -10.85
C ALA A 38 9.61 -0.65 -10.64
N PHE A 39 8.32 -0.35 -10.77
CA PHE A 39 7.25 -1.35 -10.62
C PHE A 39 7.15 -2.27 -11.83
N LEU A 40 7.35 -1.77 -13.06
CA LEU A 40 7.41 -2.64 -14.25
C LEU A 40 8.56 -3.64 -14.11
N ALA A 41 9.73 -3.20 -13.61
CA ALA A 41 10.83 -4.09 -13.30
C ALA A 41 10.46 -5.13 -12.22
N LEU A 42 9.79 -4.69 -11.12
CA LEU A 42 9.28 -5.58 -10.08
C LEU A 42 8.26 -6.58 -10.62
N SER A 43 7.35 -6.16 -11.50
CA SER A 43 6.33 -7.02 -12.11
C SER A 43 6.92 -7.97 -13.16
N LEU A 44 7.90 -7.52 -13.94
CA LEU A 44 8.58 -8.35 -14.96
C LEU A 44 9.53 -9.39 -14.34
N PHE A 45 10.21 -9.04 -13.25
CA PHE A 45 11.08 -9.99 -12.54
C PHE A 45 10.30 -10.93 -11.62
N GLY A 46 9.13 -10.54 -11.13
CA GLY A 46 8.21 -11.43 -10.42
C GLY A 46 7.61 -12.53 -11.31
N GLY A 47 7.55 -12.30 -12.62
CA GLY A 47 7.09 -13.28 -13.63
C GLY A 47 8.20 -14.22 -14.16
N LEU A 48 9.47 -13.91 -13.92
CA LEU A 48 10.63 -14.68 -14.36
C LEU A 48 11.25 -15.52 -13.24
N SER A 49 10.53 -15.76 -12.14
CA SER A 49 10.90 -16.81 -11.19
C SER A 49 10.85 -18.14 -11.93
N GLY A 50 11.99 -18.47 -12.54
CA GLY A 50 12.24 -19.80 -13.08
C GLY A 50 11.80 -20.82 -12.04
N HIS A 51 11.23 -21.90 -12.52
CA HIS A 51 10.76 -23.07 -11.82
C HIS A 51 11.64 -23.48 -10.63
N MET A 52 11.56 -22.74 -9.53
CA MET A 52 11.80 -23.32 -8.22
C MET A 52 10.56 -24.15 -7.93
N HIS A 53 10.68 -25.43 -8.13
CA HIS A 53 9.76 -26.41 -7.59
C HIS A 53 9.86 -26.32 -6.07
N PHE A 54 9.09 -25.40 -5.48
CA PHE A 54 8.65 -25.61 -4.13
C PHE A 54 7.73 -26.83 -4.23
N HIS A 55 8.18 -27.95 -3.72
CA HIS A 55 7.28 -28.99 -3.28
C HIS A 55 6.43 -28.37 -2.17
N VAL A 56 5.41 -27.64 -2.57
CA VAL A 56 4.24 -27.45 -1.71
C VAL A 56 3.68 -28.85 -1.59
N HIS A 57 3.93 -29.49 -0.46
CA HIS A 57 3.09 -30.58 -0.05
C HIS A 57 1.67 -30.04 -0.14
N ARG A 58 0.94 -30.47 -1.15
CA ARG A 58 -0.50 -30.25 -1.25
C ARG A 58 -1.07 -31.02 -0.08
N VAL A 59 -1.18 -30.35 1.06
CA VAL A 59 -1.96 -30.85 2.17
C VAL A 59 -3.38 -30.87 1.64
N ASP A 60 -3.88 -32.07 1.39
CA ASP A 60 -5.26 -32.29 0.98
C ASP A 60 -6.12 -32.00 2.22
N TYR A 61 -6.50 -30.72 2.37
CA TYR A 61 -7.45 -30.29 3.39
C TYR A 61 -8.82 -30.78 2.94
N GLY A 62 -9.15 -32.00 3.37
CA GLY A 62 -10.52 -32.51 3.25
C GLY A 62 -11.51 -31.46 3.73
N ASN A 63 -12.72 -31.54 3.27
CA ASN A 63 -13.82 -30.58 3.43
C ASN A 63 -14.23 -30.28 4.89
N ASP A 64 -13.45 -30.72 5.91
CA ASP A 64 -13.59 -30.52 7.34
C ASP A 64 -12.38 -29.73 7.88
N SER A 65 -12.22 -28.46 7.47
CA SER A 65 -11.19 -27.58 8.04
C SER A 65 -11.51 -27.27 9.50
N HIS A 66 -10.76 -27.87 10.42
CA HIS A 66 -10.83 -27.52 11.83
C HIS A 66 -9.99 -26.27 12.12
N PRO A 67 -10.41 -25.40 13.07
CA PRO A 67 -9.62 -24.28 13.50
C PRO A 67 -8.20 -24.71 13.87
N ASP A 68 -7.21 -23.96 13.40
CA ASP A 68 -5.80 -24.14 13.73
C ASP A 68 -5.25 -22.97 14.56
N LEU A 69 -4.02 -23.11 15.05
CA LEU A 69 -3.35 -22.06 15.79
C LEU A 69 -2.87 -20.97 14.84
N PRO A 70 -2.70 -19.70 15.34
CA PRO A 70 -2.13 -18.63 14.56
C PRO A 70 -0.79 -19.01 13.92
N VAL A 71 -0.64 -18.67 12.65
CA VAL A 71 0.58 -18.91 11.88
C VAL A 71 1.36 -17.60 11.74
N PRO A 72 2.59 -17.51 12.26
CA PRO A 72 3.46 -16.36 12.06
C PRO A 72 3.68 -16.08 10.58
N PHE A 73 3.81 -14.81 10.25
CA PHE A 73 4.20 -14.39 8.91
C PHE A 73 5.21 -13.23 8.99
N GLY A 74 5.90 -12.96 7.89
CA GLY A 74 6.95 -11.95 7.90
C GLY A 74 7.35 -11.53 6.49
N PRO A 75 8.55 -11.95 6.02
CA PRO A 75 9.11 -11.40 4.78
C PRO A 75 8.18 -11.62 3.59
N LYS A 76 8.12 -10.61 2.71
CA LYS A 76 7.30 -10.59 1.50
C LYS A 76 5.79 -10.51 1.74
N MET A 77 5.38 -9.90 2.83
CA MET A 77 3.97 -9.69 3.14
C MET A 77 3.63 -8.20 3.25
N THR A 78 2.37 -7.92 2.94
CA THR A 78 1.71 -6.65 3.24
C THR A 78 0.55 -6.93 4.16
N TRP A 79 0.34 -6.09 5.17
CA TRP A 79 -0.80 -6.23 6.06
C TRP A 79 -1.30 -4.88 6.58
N LEU A 80 -2.55 -4.90 7.00
CA LEU A 80 -3.18 -3.84 7.76
C LEU A 80 -3.38 -4.34 9.20
N ALA A 81 -3.26 -3.45 10.18
CA ALA A 81 -3.71 -3.68 11.55
C ALA A 81 -4.81 -2.66 11.87
N LEU A 82 -5.97 -3.13 12.30
CA LEU A 82 -7.16 -2.32 12.53
C LEU A 82 -7.57 -2.45 13.99
N ASP A 83 -7.78 -1.32 14.66
CA ASP A 83 -8.19 -1.23 16.06
C ASP A 83 -9.65 -1.64 16.22
N THR A 84 -9.89 -2.93 16.11
CA THR A 84 -11.20 -3.55 16.23
C THR A 84 -11.10 -5.05 16.51
N ARG A 85 -12.11 -5.58 17.20
CA ARG A 85 -12.26 -7.01 17.46
C ARG A 85 -13.31 -7.67 16.54
N HIS A 86 -13.74 -6.98 15.48
CA HIS A 86 -14.84 -7.41 14.62
C HIS A 86 -14.33 -7.81 13.24
N THR A 87 -13.92 -9.06 13.07
CA THR A 87 -13.44 -9.63 11.78
C THR A 87 -14.40 -9.35 10.62
N GLU A 88 -15.69 -9.60 10.79
CA GLU A 88 -16.69 -9.39 9.73
C GLU A 88 -16.85 -7.93 9.32
N ALA A 89 -16.67 -7.00 10.25
CA ALA A 89 -16.67 -5.58 9.93
C ALA A 89 -15.47 -5.19 9.05
N VAL A 90 -14.31 -5.81 9.28
CA VAL A 90 -13.11 -5.62 8.46
C VAL A 90 -13.32 -6.22 7.06
N VAL A 91 -13.86 -7.44 6.96
CA VAL A 91 -14.22 -8.08 5.67
C VAL A 91 -15.12 -7.17 4.84
N THR A 92 -16.16 -6.62 5.47
CA THR A 92 -17.10 -5.68 4.83
C THR A 92 -16.42 -4.38 4.44
N ALA A 93 -15.62 -3.78 5.32
CA ALA A 93 -14.92 -2.53 5.07
C ALA A 93 -13.89 -2.63 3.93
N LEU A 94 -13.27 -3.78 3.76
CA LEU A 94 -12.35 -4.05 2.65
C LEU A 94 -13.08 -4.44 1.36
N GLY A 95 -14.37 -4.75 1.41
CA GLY A 95 -15.16 -5.17 0.26
C GLY A 95 -14.70 -6.51 -0.31
N LEU A 96 -14.33 -7.47 0.55
CA LEU A 96 -13.82 -8.76 0.10
C LEU A 96 -14.91 -9.56 -0.62
N GLN A 97 -14.60 -10.04 -1.81
CA GLN A 97 -15.46 -10.87 -2.64
C GLN A 97 -15.19 -12.35 -2.37
N GLY A 98 -16.24 -13.18 -2.40
CA GLY A 98 -16.13 -14.62 -2.16
C GLY A 98 -15.60 -14.95 -0.77
N ALA A 99 -15.91 -14.11 0.22
CA ALA A 99 -15.47 -14.28 1.60
C ALA A 99 -15.95 -15.61 2.17
N ARG A 100 -15.04 -16.38 2.75
CA ARG A 100 -15.33 -17.69 3.37
C ARG A 100 -14.41 -17.92 4.58
N PRO A 101 -14.84 -18.72 5.56
CA PRO A 101 -13.95 -19.15 6.63
C PRO A 101 -12.68 -19.80 6.08
N ALA A 102 -11.57 -19.59 6.77
CA ALA A 102 -10.27 -20.18 6.44
C ALA A 102 -9.48 -20.46 7.73
N THR A 103 -8.75 -21.56 7.76
CA THR A 103 -7.75 -21.79 8.79
C THR A 103 -6.59 -20.80 8.62
N TRP A 104 -5.75 -20.65 9.62
CA TRP A 104 -4.57 -19.81 9.53
C TRP A 104 -3.62 -20.27 8.42
N GLY A 105 -3.35 -21.59 8.35
CA GLY A 105 -2.48 -22.16 7.34
C GLY A 105 -3.00 -21.92 5.92
N GLU A 106 -4.29 -22.20 5.65
CA GLU A 106 -4.93 -21.92 4.36
C GLU A 106 -4.93 -20.43 4.03
N GLY A 107 -5.32 -19.61 5.01
CA GLY A 107 -5.43 -18.15 4.84
C GLY A 107 -4.11 -17.49 4.52
N ILE A 108 -3.02 -17.80 5.25
CA ILE A 108 -1.68 -17.27 4.99
C ILE A 108 -1.14 -17.76 3.63
N ALA A 109 -1.35 -19.04 3.29
CA ALA A 109 -0.95 -19.57 1.99
C ALA A 109 -1.68 -18.85 0.83
N ALA A 110 -2.99 -18.61 0.95
CA ALA A 110 -3.76 -17.86 -0.03
C ALA A 110 -3.37 -16.37 -0.08
N ALA A 111 -3.10 -15.75 1.06
CA ALA A 111 -2.67 -14.36 1.20
C ALA A 111 -1.30 -14.10 0.54
N SER A 112 -0.42 -15.09 0.51
CA SER A 112 0.86 -15.00 -0.20
C SER A 112 0.75 -15.01 -1.74
N GLN A 113 -0.44 -15.25 -2.28
CA GLN A 113 -0.70 -15.34 -3.72
C GLN A 113 -1.64 -14.22 -4.21
N SER A 114 -2.93 -14.35 -3.97
CA SER A 114 -3.93 -13.48 -4.59
C SER A 114 -5.15 -13.16 -3.72
N SER A 115 -5.16 -13.61 -2.46
CA SER A 115 -6.25 -13.40 -1.51
C SER A 115 -5.83 -12.48 -0.37
N VAL A 116 -6.80 -12.10 0.45
CA VAL A 116 -6.58 -11.46 1.74
C VAL A 116 -7.14 -12.37 2.81
N LEU A 117 -6.35 -12.64 3.84
CA LEU A 117 -6.80 -13.22 5.09
C LEU A 117 -7.13 -12.09 6.06
N VAL A 118 -8.37 -12.06 6.56
CA VAL A 118 -8.73 -11.27 7.74
C VAL A 118 -8.69 -12.19 8.94
N THR A 119 -7.84 -11.89 9.90
CA THR A 119 -7.63 -12.74 11.08
C THR A 119 -8.81 -12.70 12.05
N PRO A 120 -8.97 -13.69 12.92
CA PRO A 120 -9.71 -13.49 14.16
C PRO A 120 -9.08 -12.35 14.99
N PRO A 121 -9.80 -11.81 15.98
CA PRO A 121 -9.22 -10.79 16.85
C PRO A 121 -7.96 -11.28 17.57
N LEU A 122 -6.92 -10.48 17.53
CA LEU A 122 -5.65 -10.66 18.23
C LEU A 122 -5.54 -9.53 19.26
N ALA A 123 -5.91 -9.81 20.51
CA ALA A 123 -6.17 -8.78 21.53
C ALA A 123 -7.23 -7.77 21.02
N ASP A 124 -6.88 -6.49 20.89
CA ASP A 124 -7.79 -5.45 20.40
C ASP A 124 -7.69 -5.21 18.89
N TRP A 125 -6.83 -5.95 18.20
CA TRP A 125 -6.53 -5.77 16.79
C TRP A 125 -7.08 -6.89 15.91
N THR A 126 -7.48 -6.55 14.71
CA THR A 126 -7.74 -7.50 13.60
C THR A 126 -6.76 -7.17 12.47
N LEU A 127 -6.06 -8.19 11.97
CA LEU A 127 -5.16 -8.03 10.84
C LEU A 127 -5.85 -8.40 9.52
N ALA A 128 -5.52 -7.68 8.46
CA ALA A 128 -5.83 -8.09 7.09
C ALA A 128 -4.50 -8.28 6.35
N VAL A 129 -4.22 -9.51 5.92
CA VAL A 129 -2.92 -9.94 5.42
C VAL A 129 -3.03 -10.36 3.96
N GLY A 130 -2.16 -9.84 3.08
CA GLY A 130 -2.16 -10.26 1.68
C GLY A 130 -1.18 -9.47 0.83
N THR A 131 -0.42 -10.15 -0.05
CA THR A 131 0.50 -9.51 -1.00
C THR A 131 -0.22 -8.64 -2.04
N VAL A 132 -1.54 -8.83 -2.19
CA VAL A 132 -2.40 -8.03 -3.08
C VAL A 132 -2.82 -6.70 -2.47
N LEU A 133 -2.57 -6.47 -1.19
CA LEU A 133 -2.77 -5.17 -0.56
C LEU A 133 -1.81 -4.15 -1.17
N PHE A 134 -2.28 -2.94 -1.32
CA PHE A 134 -1.68 -1.91 -2.16
C PHE A 134 -0.20 -1.66 -1.91
N PRO A 135 0.62 -1.56 -2.98
CA PRO A 135 2.05 -1.30 -2.85
C PRO A 135 2.34 0.17 -2.47
N PRO A 136 3.45 0.43 -1.72
CA PRO A 136 3.75 1.75 -1.16
C PRO A 136 4.03 2.84 -2.20
N HIS A 137 4.46 2.50 -3.42
CA HIS A 137 4.66 3.47 -4.50
C HIS A 137 3.34 4.06 -5.04
N ARG A 138 2.19 3.48 -4.67
CA ARG A 138 0.85 4.01 -4.95
C ARG A 138 0.17 4.52 -3.66
N ALA A 139 0.96 4.95 -2.68
CA ALA A 139 0.47 5.37 -1.37
C ALA A 139 -0.59 6.47 -1.47
N GLU A 140 -0.35 7.51 -2.28
CA GLU A 140 -1.30 8.61 -2.47
C GLU A 140 -2.65 8.14 -3.03
N ALA A 141 -2.61 7.28 -4.05
CA ALA A 141 -3.82 6.86 -4.74
C ALA A 141 -4.63 5.80 -3.98
N PHE A 142 -3.98 4.95 -3.18
CA PHE A 142 -4.64 3.78 -2.60
C PHE A 142 -4.44 3.63 -1.10
N VAL A 143 -3.20 3.69 -0.60
CA VAL A 143 -2.94 3.40 0.83
C VAL A 143 -3.52 4.50 1.71
N LYS A 144 -3.26 5.75 1.39
CA LYS A 144 -3.70 6.90 2.17
C LYS A 144 -5.24 7.03 2.26
N PRO A 145 -6.00 6.98 1.14
CA PRO A 145 -7.46 6.99 1.21
C PRO A 145 -8.04 5.78 1.94
N LEU A 146 -7.45 4.60 1.77
CA LEU A 146 -7.86 3.39 2.46
C LEU A 146 -7.69 3.55 3.98
N LEU A 147 -6.51 3.95 4.45
CA LEU A 147 -6.24 4.15 5.87
C LEU A 147 -7.11 5.25 6.47
N ALA A 148 -7.35 6.35 5.75
CA ALA A 148 -8.24 7.40 6.20
C ALA A 148 -9.65 6.85 6.44
N ARG A 149 -10.20 6.10 5.48
CA ARG A 149 -11.52 5.49 5.59
C ARG A 149 -11.60 4.44 6.71
N LEU A 150 -10.61 3.56 6.81
CA LEU A 150 -10.58 2.51 7.83
C LEU A 150 -10.39 3.11 9.24
N SER A 151 -9.51 4.08 9.41
CA SER A 151 -9.32 4.73 10.71
C SER A 151 -10.51 5.61 11.13
N GLN A 152 -11.27 6.14 10.18
CA GLN A 152 -12.53 6.82 10.48
C GLN A 152 -13.57 5.84 11.06
N GLN A 153 -13.57 4.61 10.58
CA GLN A 153 -14.53 3.58 11.02
C GLN A 153 -14.09 2.89 12.32
N PHE A 154 -12.81 2.58 12.46
CA PHE A 154 -12.28 1.73 13.54
C PHE A 154 -11.44 2.49 14.57
N GLY A 155 -11.29 3.82 14.45
CA GLY A 155 -10.46 4.63 15.34
C GLY A 155 -9.02 4.72 14.87
N GLU A 156 -8.35 3.59 14.68
CA GLU A 156 -6.99 3.52 14.15
C GLU A 156 -6.87 2.46 13.05
N ALA A 157 -6.05 2.76 12.05
CA ALA A 157 -5.66 1.84 10.99
C ALA A 157 -4.17 2.01 10.69
N GLN A 158 -3.48 0.89 10.56
CA GLN A 158 -2.05 0.84 10.26
C GLN A 158 -1.83 0.00 9.00
N TYR A 159 -0.76 0.31 8.28
CA TYR A 159 -0.31 -0.39 7.09
C TYR A 159 1.16 -0.72 7.24
N PHE A 160 1.53 -1.93 6.84
CA PHE A 160 2.91 -2.39 6.79
C PHE A 160 3.13 -3.18 5.51
N CYS A 161 4.31 -3.01 4.93
CA CYS A 161 4.75 -3.75 3.77
C CYS A 161 6.24 -4.05 3.91
N THR A 162 6.63 -5.29 3.69
CA THR A 162 8.03 -5.68 3.61
C THR A 162 8.26 -6.71 2.53
N HIS A 163 9.31 -6.54 1.74
CA HIS A 163 9.72 -7.45 0.70
C HIS A 163 11.24 -7.50 0.61
N LYS A 164 11.84 -8.43 1.34
CA LYS A 164 13.29 -8.51 1.53
C LYS A 164 14.10 -8.62 0.23
N ASP A 165 13.57 -9.28 -0.81
CA ASP A 165 14.30 -9.49 -2.07
C ASP A 165 14.50 -8.17 -2.85
N PHE A 166 13.68 -7.17 -2.58
CA PHE A 166 13.77 -5.83 -3.18
C PHE A 166 14.19 -4.77 -2.17
N GLU A 167 14.40 -5.16 -0.91
CA GLU A 167 14.61 -4.22 0.20
C GLU A 167 13.51 -3.15 0.24
N LEU A 168 12.26 -3.57 -0.04
CA LEU A 168 11.11 -2.70 -0.02
C LEU A 168 10.45 -2.76 1.36
N HIS A 169 10.46 -1.64 2.05
CA HIS A 169 9.94 -1.51 3.41
C HIS A 169 9.07 -0.27 3.51
N ALA A 170 7.87 -0.42 4.07
CA ALA A 170 6.96 0.69 4.23
C ALA A 170 6.01 0.48 5.40
N TRP A 171 5.56 1.58 5.98
CA TRP A 171 4.55 1.61 7.02
C TRP A 171 3.76 2.91 7.00
N ALA A 172 2.56 2.86 7.53
CA ALA A 172 1.75 4.05 7.74
C ALA A 172 0.77 3.86 8.90
N ARG A 173 0.36 4.96 9.48
CA ARG A 173 -0.58 5.02 10.59
C ARG A 173 -1.57 6.14 10.37
N ALA A 174 -2.85 5.85 10.51
CA ALA A 174 -3.92 6.83 10.45
C ALA A 174 -4.84 6.70 11.67
N ARG A 175 -5.36 7.81 12.14
CA ARG A 175 -6.31 7.88 13.27
C ARG A 175 -7.47 8.80 12.91
N HIS A 176 -8.68 8.37 13.21
CA HIS A 176 -9.90 9.15 13.04
C HIS A 176 -10.00 9.84 11.68
N GLY A 177 -9.70 9.10 10.61
CA GLY A 177 -9.75 9.59 9.24
C GLY A 177 -8.55 10.40 8.76
N ARG A 178 -7.51 10.56 9.57
CA ARG A 178 -6.33 11.38 9.24
C ARG A 178 -5.05 10.55 9.26
N LEU A 179 -4.26 10.68 8.20
CA LEU A 179 -2.91 10.12 8.20
C LEU A 179 -2.05 10.84 9.25
N ILE A 180 -1.40 10.07 10.09
CA ILE A 180 -0.46 10.56 11.12
C ILE A 180 0.97 10.41 10.64
N ARG A 181 1.28 9.27 10.01
CA ARG A 181 2.60 8.95 9.52
C ARG A 181 2.51 8.04 8.30
N GLY A 182 3.36 8.28 7.31
CA GLY A 182 3.60 7.38 6.20
C GLY A 182 5.05 7.41 5.79
N TYR A 183 5.65 6.24 5.57
CA TYR A 183 7.01 6.09 5.09
C TYR A 183 7.12 4.87 4.17
N GLY A 184 7.93 5.00 3.12
CA GLY A 184 8.25 3.91 2.21
C GLY A 184 9.64 4.08 1.61
N TRP A 185 10.41 3.01 1.56
CA TRP A 185 11.78 3.01 1.10
C TRP A 185 12.11 1.76 0.27
N LEU A 186 12.86 1.97 -0.81
CA LEU A 186 13.37 0.93 -1.71
C LEU A 186 14.90 0.91 -1.60
N GLY A 187 15.43 0.00 -0.80
CA GLY A 187 16.84 -0.05 -0.40
C GLY A 187 17.78 -0.30 -1.57
N GLN A 188 17.46 -1.20 -2.50
CA GLN A 188 18.28 -1.46 -3.69
C GLN A 188 18.59 -0.21 -4.53
N ARG A 189 17.82 0.87 -4.37
CA ARG A 189 17.98 2.13 -5.07
C ARG A 189 18.25 3.31 -4.16
N ASP A 190 18.31 3.09 -2.87
CA ASP A 190 18.36 4.13 -1.81
C ASP A 190 17.29 5.22 -2.06
N LEU A 191 16.07 4.78 -2.37
CA LEU A 191 14.98 5.63 -2.81
C LEU A 191 13.86 5.68 -1.78
N THR A 192 13.59 6.88 -1.25
CA THR A 192 12.38 7.13 -0.48
C THR A 192 11.19 7.23 -1.42
N LEU A 193 10.23 6.32 -1.28
CA LEU A 193 9.00 6.27 -2.09
C LEU A 193 7.91 7.18 -1.53
N TRP A 194 7.89 7.34 -0.21
CA TRP A 194 6.89 8.09 0.52
C TRP A 194 7.46 8.52 1.86
N ASP A 195 7.26 9.78 2.24
CA ASP A 195 7.63 10.31 3.55
C ASP A 195 6.67 11.44 3.91
N GLU A 196 5.72 11.17 4.82
CA GLU A 196 4.66 12.11 5.21
C GLU A 196 4.38 12.01 6.71
N GLY A 197 4.18 13.16 7.34
CA GLY A 197 3.93 13.28 8.77
C GLY A 197 5.21 13.33 9.61
N ALA A 198 5.07 13.70 10.88
CA ALA A 198 6.20 13.74 11.80
C ALA A 198 6.66 12.32 12.18
N HIS A 199 7.96 12.14 12.41
CA HIS A 199 8.49 10.89 12.92
C HIS A 199 7.84 10.54 14.26
N THR A 200 7.45 9.29 14.42
CA THR A 200 6.88 8.82 15.67
C THR A 200 7.98 8.54 16.71
N LYS A 201 7.60 8.51 17.98
CA LYS A 201 8.56 8.17 19.05
C LYS A 201 9.13 6.75 18.89
N GLU A 202 8.34 5.85 18.32
CA GLU A 202 8.74 4.47 18.04
C GLU A 202 9.79 4.42 16.90
N GLU A 203 9.58 5.18 15.80
CA GLU A 203 10.60 5.31 14.75
C GLU A 203 11.91 5.89 15.29
N CYS A 204 11.82 6.90 16.15
CA CYS A 204 12.99 7.48 16.82
C CYS A 204 13.71 6.46 17.70
N SER A 205 12.97 5.61 18.43
CA SER A 205 13.56 4.59 19.31
C SER A 205 14.25 3.45 18.54
N LEU A 206 13.82 3.19 17.31
CA LEU A 206 14.43 2.18 16.43
C LEU A 206 15.66 2.70 15.68
N ALA A 207 16.04 3.96 15.89
CA ALA A 207 17.24 4.60 15.31
C ALA A 207 17.31 4.47 13.77
N PHE A 208 16.19 4.58 13.08
CA PHE A 208 16.19 4.59 11.61
C PHE A 208 17.01 5.77 11.05
N ARG A 209 17.79 5.51 10.00
CA ARG A 209 18.68 6.49 9.35
C ARG A 209 17.97 7.75 8.88
N PHE A 210 16.72 7.66 8.45
CA PHE A 210 15.94 8.83 8.02
C PHE A 210 15.54 9.75 9.18
N VAL A 211 15.57 9.26 10.43
CA VAL A 211 15.31 10.08 11.64
C VAL A 211 16.53 10.90 12.01
N ASP A 212 17.71 10.28 12.07
CA ASP A 212 18.99 10.92 12.33
C ASP A 212 20.09 10.32 11.44
N PRO A 213 20.30 10.87 10.23
CA PRO A 213 21.28 10.36 9.29
C PRO A 213 22.74 10.44 9.77
N GLN A 214 23.03 11.27 10.78
CA GLN A 214 24.37 11.47 11.32
C GLN A 214 24.66 10.57 12.52
N SER A 215 23.67 9.86 13.03
CA SER A 215 23.88 8.95 14.15
C SER A 215 24.79 7.78 13.75
N PRO A 216 25.83 7.48 14.53
CA PRO A 216 26.71 6.33 14.26
C PRO A 216 26.01 4.98 14.44
N THR A 217 24.84 4.96 15.08
CA THR A 217 24.00 3.78 15.29
C THR A 217 22.81 3.73 14.36
N ALA A 218 22.72 4.66 13.41
CA ALA A 218 21.60 4.72 12.48
C ALA A 218 21.55 3.48 11.59
N ILE A 219 20.37 2.86 11.50
CA ILE A 219 20.10 1.70 10.64
C ILE A 219 19.22 2.06 9.46
N SER A 220 19.49 1.45 8.32
CA SER A 220 18.54 1.51 7.20
C SER A 220 17.27 0.71 7.56
N PRO A 221 16.09 1.14 7.11
CA PRO A 221 14.92 0.32 7.25
C PRO A 221 15.15 -1.08 6.68
N ASP A 222 14.79 -2.08 7.46
CA ASP A 222 14.85 -3.48 7.08
C ASP A 222 13.59 -4.22 7.56
N GLU A 223 13.53 -5.50 7.29
CA GLU A 223 12.43 -6.34 7.70
C GLU A 223 12.25 -6.36 9.22
N ASN A 224 13.35 -6.49 9.95
CA ASN A 224 13.31 -6.53 11.42
C ASN A 224 12.79 -5.22 11.99
N GLY A 225 13.20 -4.09 11.43
CA GLY A 225 12.72 -2.78 11.82
C GLY A 225 11.21 -2.62 11.58
N VAL A 226 10.69 -3.15 10.46
CA VAL A 226 9.22 -3.15 10.19
C VAL A 226 8.49 -4.01 11.22
N MET A 227 8.99 -5.21 11.55
CA MET A 227 8.38 -6.09 12.54
C MET A 227 8.40 -5.49 13.95
N GLN A 228 9.52 -4.90 14.34
CA GLN A 228 9.65 -4.20 15.63
C GLN A 228 8.70 -2.99 15.70
N LEU A 229 8.56 -2.22 14.62
CA LEU A 229 7.63 -1.11 14.57
C LEU A 229 6.18 -1.59 14.67
N ALA A 230 5.83 -2.67 13.98
CA ALA A 230 4.52 -3.27 14.08
C ALA A 230 4.20 -3.74 15.50
N SER A 231 5.15 -4.38 16.18
CA SER A 231 5.06 -4.75 17.60
C SER A 231 4.81 -3.55 18.52
N LEU A 232 5.49 -2.43 18.25
CA LEU A 232 5.35 -1.21 19.07
C LEU A 232 4.02 -0.47 18.80
N TRP A 233 3.47 -0.60 17.59
CA TRP A 233 2.23 0.07 17.23
C TRP A 233 0.99 -0.79 17.49
N SER A 234 1.08 -2.11 17.30
CA SER A 234 -0.04 -3.05 17.43
C SER A 234 0.41 -4.48 17.75
N ILE A 235 0.73 -5.28 16.73
CA ILE A 235 0.99 -6.72 16.82
C ILE A 235 2.26 -7.08 16.05
N ASP A 236 3.13 -7.87 16.67
CA ASP A 236 4.24 -8.52 15.99
C ASP A 236 3.76 -9.76 15.22
N PRO A 237 3.73 -9.73 13.88
CA PRO A 237 3.26 -10.87 13.11
C PRO A 237 4.19 -12.09 13.19
N THR A 238 5.41 -11.95 13.68
CA THR A 238 6.38 -13.05 13.82
C THR A 238 6.23 -13.83 15.12
N SER A 239 5.41 -13.35 16.05
CA SER A 239 5.21 -13.95 17.38
C SER A 239 3.80 -14.51 17.61
N LEU A 240 2.94 -14.52 16.59
CA LEU A 240 1.53 -14.87 16.71
C LEU A 240 1.30 -16.22 17.38
N ASP A 241 2.05 -17.26 17.01
CA ASP A 241 1.97 -18.60 17.56
C ASP A 241 2.45 -18.72 19.02
N ARG A 242 3.22 -17.73 19.47
CA ARG A 242 3.72 -17.65 20.86
C ARG A 242 2.75 -16.90 21.77
N GLU A 243 2.11 -15.87 21.25
CA GLU A 243 1.26 -14.96 22.02
C GLU A 243 -0.20 -15.41 22.05
N PHE A 244 -0.69 -16.04 20.96
CA PHE A 244 -2.08 -16.44 20.81
C PHE A 244 -2.18 -17.96 20.67
N LYS A 245 -2.87 -18.62 21.61
CA LYS A 245 -2.91 -20.08 21.71
C LYS A 245 -4.28 -20.69 21.42
N GLU A 246 -5.24 -19.88 21.03
CA GLU A 246 -6.58 -20.36 20.74
C GLU A 246 -6.72 -20.69 19.25
N PRO A 247 -7.15 -21.91 18.89
CA PRO A 247 -7.44 -22.26 17.52
C PRO A 247 -8.75 -21.58 17.08
N VAL A 248 -8.67 -20.63 16.16
CA VAL A 248 -9.80 -19.86 15.63
C VAL A 248 -9.63 -19.64 14.15
N MET A 249 -10.71 -19.74 13.38
CA MET A 249 -10.69 -19.47 11.94
C MET A 249 -10.74 -17.98 11.65
N GLY A 250 -9.99 -17.57 10.65
CA GLY A 250 -10.14 -16.28 9.99
C GLY A 250 -11.13 -16.34 8.82
N VAL A 251 -11.16 -15.28 8.04
CA VAL A 251 -11.94 -15.16 6.80
C VAL A 251 -11.03 -14.80 5.65
N GLN A 252 -11.05 -15.58 4.58
CA GLN A 252 -10.32 -15.22 3.36
C GLN A 252 -11.27 -14.76 2.25
N GLY A 253 -10.79 -13.87 1.38
CA GLY A 253 -11.52 -13.39 0.22
C GLY A 253 -10.61 -12.65 -0.74
N ALA A 254 -11.15 -12.24 -1.90
CA ALA A 254 -10.43 -11.47 -2.89
C ALA A 254 -10.79 -9.98 -2.80
N ILE A 255 -9.82 -9.10 -2.96
CA ILE A 255 -10.09 -7.67 -3.18
C ILE A 255 -10.54 -7.48 -4.63
N ALA A 256 -11.66 -6.77 -4.84
CA ALA A 256 -12.05 -6.36 -6.18
C ALA A 256 -10.93 -5.50 -6.80
N ARG A 257 -10.37 -5.95 -7.92
CA ARG A 257 -9.42 -5.13 -8.69
C ARG A 257 -10.21 -4.00 -9.32
N THR A 258 -10.00 -2.80 -8.87
CA THR A 258 -10.36 -1.61 -9.66
C THR A 258 -9.40 -1.57 -10.84
N GLU A 259 -9.89 -1.97 -12.01
CA GLU A 259 -9.21 -1.66 -13.27
C GLU A 259 -9.17 -0.13 -13.39
N GLY A 260 -7.98 0.45 -13.26
CA GLY A 260 -7.71 1.88 -13.41
C GLY A 260 -6.63 2.11 -14.44
#